data_434a3e26a731775d3f4f0cd6d2cbe23a
#
_entry.id   434a3e26a731775d3f4f0cd6d2cbe23a
#
_cell.length_a   1.000
_cell.length_b   1.000
_cell.length_c   1.000
_cell.angle_alpha   90.00
_cell.angle_beta   90.00
_cell.angle_gamma   90.00
#
_symmetry.space_group_name_H-M   'P 1'
#
loop_
_entity.id
_entity.type
_entity.pdbx_description
1 polymer ?
#
loop_
_entity_poly.entity_id
_entity_poly.type
_entity_poly.pdbx_seq_one_letter_code
_entity_poly.pdbx_strand_id
1 'polypeptide(L)'
;MRILQICSARQIGGGERHLADLANGLTRRGHDVFAALIPSSPLPPELSSVPKQNIVQVPMRSVLNVSSALKLARFASENRIQIIHAHVARDYPLAALVARRSSAHLILTRHVLFPMNRAHKLTLRRTDRIIAVSQAVADELRSQRIFSEDQIVLIHNGIDVDRFARGREDRFTNNKDADQNLRVGMIGHLAPIKGQEDFIRAAAIVCRRRRDVEFVIAGEDKSRSGEHRRRIETLIAELNLEQRLSLIGWVDDVAKLLSKFDLFDSPSRSEPFGLSIVEAMAAGVPVIATASEGAREIIDDRQTGRLVPIGDVEALAEAISGLLADCELRERLSAEAQRRVRERFSLERMLDATEEAYREVLQ
;
A
#
# COMPACT_ATOMS: atom_id res chain seq x y z
N MET A 1 -3.82 23.64 9.90
CA MET A 1 -3.89 22.81 11.12
C MET A 1 -2.51 22.37 11.55
N ARG A 2 -2.32 22.05 12.84
CA ARG A 2 -1.05 21.53 13.38
C ARG A 2 -1.22 20.04 13.70
N ILE A 3 -0.52 19.20 12.98
CA ILE A 3 -0.78 17.75 12.90
C ILE A 3 0.51 16.99 13.27
N LEU A 4 0.42 16.05 14.22
CA LEU A 4 1.52 15.16 14.58
C LEU A 4 1.24 13.74 14.05
N GLN A 5 2.01 13.30 13.06
CA GLN A 5 2.01 11.93 12.56
C GLN A 5 2.88 11.05 13.46
N ILE A 6 2.39 9.89 13.89
CA ILE A 6 3.13 8.95 14.75
C ILE A 6 3.33 7.63 14.02
N CYS A 7 4.59 7.19 13.88
CA CYS A 7 4.92 5.92 13.25
C CYS A 7 6.21 5.31 13.82
N SER A 8 6.11 4.09 14.33
CA SER A 8 7.23 3.32 14.85
C SER A 8 7.73 2.24 13.88
N ALA A 9 7.40 2.34 12.60
CA ALA A 9 7.84 1.37 11.60
C ALA A 9 9.36 1.38 11.41
N ARG A 10 9.92 0.19 11.20
CA ARG A 10 11.34 -0.03 10.95
C ARG A 10 11.68 -0.36 9.49
N GLN A 11 10.66 -0.47 8.66
CA GLN A 11 10.75 -0.81 7.25
C GLN A 11 9.67 -0.05 6.51
N ILE A 12 9.89 0.21 5.24
CA ILE A 12 8.88 0.83 4.38
C ILE A 12 7.99 -0.25 3.79
N GLY A 13 6.68 -0.03 3.89
CA GLY A 13 5.62 -0.80 3.25
C GLY A 13 4.54 0.13 2.73
N GLY A 14 3.37 -0.41 2.40
CA GLY A 14 2.25 0.39 1.90
C GLY A 14 1.74 1.43 2.90
N GLY A 15 1.67 1.07 4.19
CA GLY A 15 1.23 2.00 5.25
C GLY A 15 2.21 3.17 5.48
N GLU A 16 3.52 2.90 5.38
CA GLU A 16 4.55 3.92 5.52
C GLU A 16 4.61 4.84 4.30
N ARG A 17 4.40 4.32 3.09
CA ARG A 17 4.25 5.14 1.88
C ARG A 17 3.02 6.03 1.97
N HIS A 18 1.87 5.47 2.40
CA HIS A 18 0.67 6.26 2.66
C HIS A 18 0.94 7.42 3.64
N LEU A 19 1.63 7.15 4.77
CA LEU A 19 1.98 8.20 5.73
C LEU A 19 2.85 9.28 5.09
N ALA A 20 3.87 8.91 4.32
CA ALA A 20 4.76 9.86 3.65
C ALA A 20 4.00 10.72 2.63
N ASP A 21 3.17 10.12 1.81
CA ASP A 21 2.34 10.82 0.82
C ASP A 21 1.35 11.78 1.50
N LEU A 22 0.69 11.33 2.57
CA LEU A 22 -0.22 12.14 3.37
C LEU A 22 0.51 13.33 4.02
N ALA A 23 1.63 13.07 4.71
CA ALA A 23 2.38 14.11 5.41
C ALA A 23 2.94 15.17 4.44
N ASN A 24 3.52 14.73 3.33
CA ASN A 24 4.02 15.61 2.29
C ASN A 24 2.89 16.41 1.62
N GLY A 25 1.77 15.76 1.30
CA GLY A 25 0.62 16.39 0.69
C GLY A 25 0.00 17.47 1.58
N LEU A 26 -0.23 17.16 2.87
CA LEU A 26 -0.75 18.11 3.85
C LEU A 26 0.22 19.30 4.05
N THR A 27 1.53 19.06 4.06
CA THR A 27 2.52 20.13 4.15
C THR A 27 2.45 21.07 2.94
N ARG A 28 2.36 20.52 1.72
CA ARG A 28 2.19 21.32 0.50
C ARG A 28 0.88 22.13 0.47
N ARG A 29 -0.14 21.66 1.17
CA ARG A 29 -1.43 22.36 1.35
C ARG A 29 -1.40 23.41 2.48
N GLY A 30 -0.23 23.69 3.07
CA GLY A 30 -0.04 24.73 4.08
C GLY A 30 -0.38 24.33 5.51
N HIS A 31 -0.46 23.04 5.81
CA HIS A 31 -0.57 22.56 7.20
C HIS A 31 0.80 22.47 7.87
N ASP A 32 0.87 22.73 9.17
CA ASP A 32 2.06 22.51 10.00
C ASP A 32 2.13 21.03 10.38
N VAL A 33 2.83 20.21 9.58
CA VAL A 33 2.96 18.78 9.83
C VAL A 33 4.23 18.49 10.61
N PHE A 34 4.08 17.68 11.65
CA PHE A 34 5.14 17.14 12.50
C PHE A 34 5.14 15.61 12.39
N ALA A 35 6.30 14.98 12.55
CA ALA A 35 6.42 13.52 12.53
C ALA A 35 7.20 13.02 13.75
N ALA A 36 6.58 12.13 14.54
CA ALA A 36 7.24 11.41 15.63
C ALA A 36 7.60 10.00 15.13
N LEU A 37 8.89 9.75 15.01
CA LEU A 37 9.45 8.52 14.46
C LEU A 37 10.39 7.85 15.47
N ILE A 38 10.65 6.55 15.29
CA ILE A 38 11.73 5.89 16.03
C ILE A 38 13.10 6.30 15.45
N PRO A 39 14.19 6.27 16.25
CA PRO A 39 15.53 6.64 15.78
C PRO A 39 16.03 5.84 14.57
N SER A 40 15.57 4.58 14.42
CA SER A 40 15.91 3.69 13.30
C SER A 40 14.87 3.69 12.18
N SER A 41 14.02 4.71 12.10
CA SER A 41 12.97 4.79 11.07
C SER A 41 13.60 5.06 9.69
N PRO A 42 13.16 4.37 8.63
CA PRO A 42 13.56 4.68 7.26
C PRO A 42 12.77 5.84 6.63
N LEU A 43 11.77 6.39 7.34
CA LEU A 43 10.85 7.40 6.81
C LEU A 43 11.42 8.81 6.60
N PRO A 44 12.44 9.31 7.35
CA PRO A 44 12.88 10.70 7.19
C PRO A 44 13.21 11.11 5.75
N PRO A 45 13.86 10.31 4.90
CA PRO A 45 14.08 10.65 3.49
C PRO A 45 12.79 10.77 2.68
N GLU A 46 11.76 10.01 3.03
CA GLU A 46 10.46 10.01 2.34
C GLU A 46 9.60 11.24 2.68
N LEU A 47 9.87 11.90 3.81
CA LEU A 47 9.16 13.10 4.28
C LEU A 47 9.75 14.38 3.67
N SER A 48 9.86 14.42 2.36
CA SER A 48 10.60 15.48 1.62
C SER A 48 10.03 16.89 1.76
N SER A 49 8.72 17.03 2.00
CA SER A 49 8.04 18.31 2.18
C SER A 49 7.94 18.72 3.65
N VAL A 50 8.11 17.80 4.59
CA VAL A 50 8.04 18.08 6.03
C VAL A 50 9.35 18.72 6.49
N PRO A 51 9.33 19.92 7.14
CA PRO A 51 10.55 20.56 7.64
C PRO A 51 11.32 19.65 8.60
N LYS A 52 12.63 19.53 8.42
CA LYS A 52 13.47 18.61 9.23
C LYS A 52 13.36 18.88 10.74
N GLN A 53 13.20 20.12 11.17
CA GLN A 53 12.98 20.50 12.57
C GLN A 53 11.64 20.02 13.14
N ASN A 54 10.67 19.65 12.28
CA ASN A 54 9.39 19.10 12.67
C ASN A 54 9.43 17.56 12.84
N ILE A 55 10.57 16.92 12.53
CA ILE A 55 10.76 15.48 12.70
C ILE A 55 11.42 15.20 14.05
N VAL A 56 10.66 14.61 14.97
CA VAL A 56 11.14 14.25 16.31
C VAL A 56 11.39 12.75 16.41
N GLN A 57 12.55 12.37 16.90
CA GLN A 57 12.89 10.96 17.12
C GLN A 57 12.67 10.58 18.58
N VAL A 58 11.81 9.58 18.80
CA VAL A 58 11.47 9.10 20.14
C VAL A 58 11.47 7.56 20.17
N PRO A 59 12.11 6.92 21.14
CA PRO A 59 12.06 5.46 21.27
C PRO A 59 10.65 4.99 21.57
N MET A 60 10.03 4.24 20.64
CA MET A 60 8.69 3.65 20.80
C MET A 60 8.82 2.12 20.88
N ARG A 61 9.50 1.62 21.96
CA ARG A 61 9.90 0.21 22.07
C ARG A 61 8.78 -0.73 22.54
N SER A 62 7.80 -0.23 23.27
CA SER A 62 6.68 -1.00 23.79
C SER A 62 5.41 -0.17 23.85
N VAL A 63 4.26 -0.87 23.87
CA VAL A 63 2.91 -0.28 23.99
C VAL A 63 2.76 0.61 25.25
N LEU A 64 3.56 0.36 26.29
CA LEU A 64 3.52 1.02 27.59
C LEU A 64 4.75 1.93 27.84
N ASN A 65 5.37 2.46 26.81
CA ASN A 65 6.48 3.40 27.00
C ASN A 65 5.97 4.77 27.45
N VAL A 66 5.62 4.85 28.77
CA VAL A 66 5.06 6.05 29.40
C VAL A 66 6.00 7.25 29.28
N SER A 67 7.32 7.05 29.39
CA SER A 67 8.30 8.15 29.30
C SER A 67 8.29 8.77 27.90
N SER A 68 8.22 7.97 26.83
CA SER A 68 8.09 8.46 25.46
C SER A 68 6.74 9.14 25.22
N ALA A 69 5.66 8.60 25.78
CA ALA A 69 4.35 9.24 25.70
C ALA A 69 4.32 10.62 26.40
N LEU A 70 4.94 10.75 27.57
CA LEU A 70 5.04 12.02 28.28
C LEU A 70 5.90 13.04 27.53
N LYS A 71 7.03 12.59 26.95
CA LYS A 71 7.87 13.43 26.10
C LYS A 71 7.11 13.95 24.87
N LEU A 72 6.37 13.05 24.18
CA LEU A 72 5.56 13.43 23.02
C LEU A 72 4.38 14.30 23.41
N ALA A 73 3.73 14.07 24.57
CA ALA A 73 2.65 14.92 25.03
C ALA A 73 3.12 16.35 25.34
N ARG A 74 4.28 16.47 25.98
CA ARG A 74 4.91 17.78 26.17
C ARG A 74 5.23 18.47 24.85
N PHE A 75 5.87 17.76 23.91
CA PHE A 75 6.14 18.23 22.56
C PHE A 75 4.86 18.71 21.85
N ALA A 76 3.78 17.90 21.94
CA ALA A 76 2.51 18.23 21.33
C ALA A 76 1.90 19.52 21.94
N SER A 77 1.98 19.68 23.26
CA SER A 77 1.49 20.89 23.95
C SER A 77 2.31 22.13 23.58
N GLU A 78 3.66 22.05 23.62
CA GLU A 78 4.57 23.12 23.28
C GLU A 78 4.39 23.61 21.83
N ASN A 79 4.10 22.66 20.90
CA ASN A 79 3.86 22.96 19.50
C ASN A 79 2.36 23.18 19.17
N ARG A 80 1.48 23.24 20.17
CA ARG A 80 0.03 23.45 19.99
C ARG A 80 -0.57 22.51 18.96
N ILE A 81 -0.20 21.22 19.02
CA ILE A 81 -0.71 20.19 18.11
C ILE A 81 -2.21 20.04 18.34
N GLN A 82 -2.99 20.08 17.26
CA GLN A 82 -4.44 19.94 17.27
C GLN A 82 -4.86 18.51 17.03
N ILE A 83 -4.11 17.78 16.17
CA ILE A 83 -4.43 16.42 15.75
C ILE A 83 -3.21 15.52 15.92
N ILE A 84 -3.41 14.39 16.54
CA ILE A 84 -2.47 13.27 16.60
C ILE A 84 -3.01 12.18 15.71
N HIS A 85 -2.22 11.76 14.71
CA HIS A 85 -2.59 10.73 13.78
C HIS A 85 -1.58 9.57 13.82
N ALA A 86 -2.04 8.35 14.12
CA ALA A 86 -1.20 7.17 14.21
C ALA A 86 -1.58 6.12 13.15
N HIS A 87 -0.56 5.50 12.53
CA HIS A 87 -0.71 4.61 11.37
C HIS A 87 -0.41 3.14 11.67
N VAL A 88 0.30 2.84 12.74
CA VAL A 88 0.69 1.48 13.10
C VAL A 88 -0.05 1.06 14.37
N ALA A 89 -0.74 -0.08 14.34
CA ALA A 89 -1.60 -0.53 15.43
C ALA A 89 -0.92 -0.60 16.81
N ARG A 90 0.37 -0.95 16.84
CA ARG A 90 1.14 -0.96 18.11
C ARG A 90 1.36 0.43 18.71
N ASP A 91 1.23 1.49 17.90
CA ASP A 91 1.43 2.87 18.34
C ASP A 91 0.14 3.50 18.86
N TYR A 92 -1.03 2.90 18.60
CA TYR A 92 -2.32 3.45 18.97
C TYR A 92 -2.46 3.74 20.47
N PRO A 93 -2.07 2.84 21.40
CA PRO A 93 -2.17 3.15 22.84
C PRO A 93 -1.25 4.29 23.27
N LEU A 94 -0.04 4.38 22.68
CA LEU A 94 0.87 5.50 22.92
C LEU A 94 0.26 6.81 22.42
N ALA A 95 -0.26 6.82 21.18
CA ALA A 95 -0.91 7.99 20.58
C ALA A 95 -2.13 8.44 21.42
N ALA A 96 -2.94 7.49 21.90
CA ALA A 96 -4.07 7.79 22.78
C ALA A 96 -3.64 8.44 24.12
N LEU A 97 -2.53 8.00 24.71
CA LEU A 97 -1.99 8.62 25.91
C LEU A 97 -1.43 10.02 25.62
N VAL A 98 -0.77 10.22 24.48
CA VAL A 98 -0.29 11.53 24.06
C VAL A 98 -1.45 12.49 23.84
N ALA A 99 -2.47 12.09 23.08
CA ALA A 99 -3.67 12.89 22.83
C ALA A 99 -4.38 13.32 24.13
N ARG A 100 -4.57 12.35 25.04
CA ARG A 100 -5.18 12.63 26.34
C ARG A 100 -4.42 13.66 27.17
N ARG A 101 -3.09 13.70 27.06
CA ARG A 101 -2.22 14.58 27.86
C ARG A 101 -1.98 15.94 27.23
N SER A 102 -2.13 16.07 25.93
CA SER A 102 -1.94 17.30 25.17
C SER A 102 -3.24 18.00 24.78
N SER A 103 -4.40 17.39 25.10
CA SER A 103 -5.74 17.83 24.68
C SER A 103 -5.90 17.93 23.14
N ALA A 104 -5.10 17.18 22.39
CA ALA A 104 -5.25 17.05 20.96
C ALA A 104 -6.24 15.94 20.59
N HIS A 105 -6.88 16.06 19.45
CA HIS A 105 -7.76 15.02 18.89
C HIS A 105 -6.97 13.82 18.40
N LEU A 106 -7.52 12.62 18.52
CA LEU A 106 -6.88 11.36 18.13
C LEU A 106 -7.56 10.78 16.91
N ILE A 107 -6.78 10.65 15.84
CA ILE A 107 -7.17 9.95 14.62
C ILE A 107 -6.23 8.77 14.39
N LEU A 108 -6.78 7.66 13.94
CA LEU A 108 -6.05 6.44 13.63
C LEU A 108 -6.29 6.07 12.16
N THR A 109 -5.29 5.50 11.47
CA THR A 109 -5.50 4.83 10.17
C THR A 109 -5.20 3.35 10.28
N ARG A 110 -6.14 2.52 9.80
CA ARG A 110 -6.04 1.08 9.79
C ARG A 110 -5.69 0.57 8.39
N HIS A 111 -4.53 -0.09 8.26
CA HIS A 111 -3.99 -0.59 6.99
C HIS A 111 -4.06 -2.10 6.81
N VAL A 112 -4.60 -2.84 7.78
CA VAL A 112 -4.56 -4.30 7.81
C VAL A 112 -5.90 -4.90 8.25
N LEU A 113 -6.19 -6.12 7.78
CA LEU A 113 -7.40 -6.88 8.11
C LEU A 113 -7.27 -7.70 9.40
N PHE A 114 -6.06 -7.83 9.98
CA PHE A 114 -5.90 -8.59 11.21
C PHE A 114 -6.69 -7.97 12.36
N PRO A 115 -7.37 -8.80 13.19
CA PRO A 115 -8.16 -8.28 14.31
C PRO A 115 -7.29 -7.53 15.33
N MET A 116 -7.86 -6.52 15.94
CA MET A 116 -7.25 -5.79 17.04
C MET A 116 -7.47 -6.53 18.38
N ASN A 117 -6.53 -6.39 19.31
CA ASN A 117 -6.72 -6.93 20.66
C ASN A 117 -7.91 -6.21 21.33
N ARG A 118 -8.81 -6.99 21.96
CA ARG A 118 -9.99 -6.44 22.65
C ARG A 118 -9.64 -5.46 23.78
N ALA A 119 -8.43 -5.55 24.36
CA ALA A 119 -7.93 -4.57 25.32
C ALA A 119 -7.86 -3.14 24.74
N HIS A 120 -7.79 -3.00 23.42
CA HIS A 120 -7.85 -1.70 22.75
C HIS A 120 -9.18 -0.96 22.99
N LYS A 121 -10.28 -1.67 23.23
CA LYS A 121 -11.57 -1.03 23.58
C LYS A 121 -11.45 -0.07 24.76
N LEU A 122 -10.60 -0.40 25.73
CA LEU A 122 -10.40 0.46 26.90
C LEU A 122 -9.42 1.59 26.63
N THR A 123 -8.30 1.28 25.92
CA THR A 123 -7.23 2.25 25.66
C THR A 123 -7.58 3.27 24.57
N LEU A 124 -8.43 2.88 23.60
CA LEU A 124 -8.81 3.69 22.44
C LEU A 124 -10.23 4.29 22.55
N ARG A 125 -10.83 4.24 23.72
CA ARG A 125 -12.20 4.75 23.97
C ARG A 125 -12.41 6.23 23.58
N ARG A 126 -11.33 7.02 23.55
CA ARG A 126 -11.34 8.45 23.20
C ARG A 126 -10.75 8.71 21.81
N THR A 127 -10.75 7.74 20.93
CA THR A 127 -10.44 7.97 19.52
C THR A 127 -11.56 8.77 18.89
N ASP A 128 -11.26 9.89 18.27
CA ASP A 128 -12.27 10.72 17.60
C ASP A 128 -12.70 10.07 16.28
N ARG A 129 -11.74 9.61 15.46
CA ARG A 129 -12.01 8.89 14.21
C ARG A 129 -10.97 7.77 13.99
N ILE A 130 -11.43 6.70 13.35
CA ILE A 130 -10.54 5.67 12.78
C ILE A 130 -10.81 5.55 11.28
N ILE A 131 -9.78 5.81 10.49
CA ILE A 131 -9.81 5.74 9.04
C ILE A 131 -9.55 4.29 8.62
N ALA A 132 -10.48 3.70 7.89
CA ALA A 132 -10.35 2.42 7.20
C ALA A 132 -9.92 2.69 5.77
N VAL A 133 -8.84 2.05 5.30
CA VAL A 133 -8.30 2.30 3.96
C VAL A 133 -9.07 1.58 2.83
N SER A 134 -10.04 0.75 3.18
CA SER A 134 -10.93 0.04 2.26
C SER A 134 -12.23 -0.34 2.98
N GLN A 135 -13.26 -0.71 2.19
CA GLN A 135 -14.52 -1.21 2.74
C GLN A 135 -14.28 -2.48 3.58
N ALA A 136 -13.42 -3.38 3.11
CA ALA A 136 -13.09 -4.59 3.85
C ALA A 136 -12.47 -4.30 5.23
N VAL A 137 -11.60 -3.30 5.32
CA VAL A 137 -11.03 -2.85 6.61
C VAL A 137 -12.10 -2.19 7.47
N ALA A 138 -13.03 -1.43 6.91
CA ALA A 138 -14.14 -0.83 7.64
C ALA A 138 -15.06 -1.92 8.23
N ASP A 139 -15.40 -2.93 7.45
CA ASP A 139 -16.25 -4.03 7.88
C ASP A 139 -15.58 -4.87 8.98
N GLU A 140 -14.26 -5.10 8.87
CA GLU A 140 -13.49 -5.75 9.93
C GLU A 140 -13.51 -4.92 11.23
N LEU A 141 -13.34 -3.61 11.17
CA LEU A 141 -13.42 -2.72 12.35
C LEU A 141 -14.81 -2.76 12.98
N ARG A 142 -15.88 -2.75 12.18
CA ARG A 142 -17.26 -2.87 12.64
C ARG A 142 -17.51 -4.19 13.36
N SER A 143 -17.01 -5.29 12.80
CA SER A 143 -17.17 -6.64 13.36
C SER A 143 -16.59 -6.77 14.76
N GLN A 144 -15.50 -6.06 15.05
CA GLN A 144 -14.78 -6.11 16.33
C GLN A 144 -15.48 -5.31 17.45
N ARG A 145 -16.36 -4.38 17.12
CA ARG A 145 -17.09 -3.54 18.06
C ARG A 145 -16.20 -2.82 19.09
N ILE A 146 -14.99 -2.41 18.65
CA ILE A 146 -14.05 -1.60 19.45
C ILE A 146 -14.43 -0.14 19.33
N PHE A 147 -14.81 0.31 18.14
CA PHE A 147 -15.25 1.65 17.81
C PHE A 147 -16.77 1.68 17.54
N SER A 148 -17.39 2.82 17.74
CA SER A 148 -18.77 3.07 17.31
C SER A 148 -18.80 3.35 15.80
N GLU A 149 -19.98 3.24 15.17
CA GLU A 149 -20.14 3.42 13.72
C GLU A 149 -19.73 4.82 13.26
N ASP A 150 -20.04 5.84 14.04
CA ASP A 150 -19.70 7.23 13.78
C ASP A 150 -18.19 7.53 13.87
N GLN A 151 -17.43 6.68 14.56
CA GLN A 151 -15.97 6.81 14.61
C GLN A 151 -15.26 6.23 13.37
N ILE A 152 -15.90 5.32 12.62
CA ILE A 152 -15.29 4.63 11.49
C ILE A 152 -15.54 5.41 10.20
N VAL A 153 -14.46 5.86 9.56
CA VAL A 153 -14.52 6.61 8.31
C VAL A 153 -13.77 5.84 7.22
N LEU A 154 -14.42 5.65 6.08
CA LEU A 154 -13.80 5.03 4.90
C LEU A 154 -13.08 6.11 4.09
N ILE A 155 -11.76 6.02 4.04
CA ILE A 155 -10.92 6.85 3.17
C ILE A 155 -9.93 5.94 2.46
N HIS A 156 -10.11 5.76 1.14
CA HIS A 156 -9.20 4.95 0.36
C HIS A 156 -7.78 5.53 0.34
N ASN A 157 -6.77 4.66 0.26
CA ASN A 157 -5.44 5.12 -0.04
C ASN A 157 -5.41 5.79 -1.42
N GLY A 158 -4.66 6.90 -1.51
CA GLY A 158 -4.42 7.61 -2.75
C GLY A 158 -2.95 7.54 -3.17
N ILE A 159 -2.70 7.68 -4.46
CA ILE A 159 -1.36 7.73 -5.04
C ILE A 159 -1.19 8.98 -5.92
N ASP A 160 0.05 9.42 -6.09
CA ASP A 160 0.40 10.45 -7.09
C ASP A 160 0.29 9.84 -8.50
N VAL A 161 -0.88 10.01 -9.12
CA VAL A 161 -1.20 9.41 -10.42
C VAL A 161 -0.24 9.88 -11.52
N ASP A 162 0.17 11.14 -11.48
CA ASP A 162 1.02 11.72 -12.53
C ASP A 162 2.46 11.20 -12.45
N ARG A 163 2.94 10.86 -11.26
CA ARG A 163 4.23 10.17 -11.09
C ARG A 163 4.25 8.83 -11.84
N PHE A 164 3.18 8.05 -11.77
CA PHE A 164 3.10 6.74 -12.43
C PHE A 164 2.81 6.87 -13.94
N ALA A 165 2.00 7.82 -14.36
CA ALA A 165 1.66 8.04 -15.76
C ALA A 165 2.88 8.42 -16.62
N ARG A 166 3.79 9.26 -16.10
CA ARG A 166 5.03 9.70 -16.80
C ARG A 166 5.94 8.55 -17.21
N GLY A 167 6.00 7.48 -16.40
CA GLY A 167 6.83 6.32 -16.71
C GLY A 167 6.45 5.60 -18.01
N ARG A 168 5.21 5.76 -18.50
CA ARG A 168 4.73 5.14 -19.75
C ARG A 168 5.05 5.98 -21.00
N GLU A 169 5.10 7.29 -20.90
CA GLU A 169 5.48 8.17 -22.02
C GLU A 169 6.89 7.85 -22.50
N ASP A 170 7.83 7.55 -21.59
CA ASP A 170 9.18 7.13 -21.92
C ASP A 170 9.23 5.81 -22.71
N ARG A 171 8.20 4.97 -22.63
CA ARG A 171 8.12 3.67 -23.32
C ARG A 171 7.71 3.80 -24.78
N PHE A 172 6.85 4.75 -25.11
CA PHE A 172 6.42 5.00 -26.50
C PHE A 172 7.47 5.77 -27.31
N THR A 173 8.34 6.52 -26.65
CA THR A 173 9.44 7.25 -27.29
C THR A 173 10.67 6.37 -27.53
N ASN A 174 10.86 5.33 -26.75
CA ASN A 174 11.90 4.31 -26.98
C ASN A 174 11.27 3.15 -27.77
N ASN A 175 11.45 3.15 -29.10
CA ASN A 175 11.04 2.07 -30.00
C ASN A 175 11.28 0.71 -29.33
N LYS A 176 10.20 -0.03 -28.98
CA LYS A 176 10.35 -1.45 -28.70
C LYS A 176 10.80 -2.10 -30.00
N ASP A 177 12.02 -2.63 -30.01
CA ASP A 177 12.39 -3.59 -31.03
C ASP A 177 11.34 -4.70 -31.04
N ALA A 178 10.84 -5.05 -32.23
CA ALA A 178 9.79 -6.05 -32.40
C ALA A 178 10.18 -7.45 -31.83
N ASP A 179 11.44 -7.61 -31.43
CA ASP A 179 12.07 -8.82 -30.89
C ASP A 179 12.08 -8.89 -29.33
N GLN A 180 11.53 -7.91 -28.59
CA GLN A 180 11.57 -7.96 -27.13
C GLN A 180 10.44 -8.83 -26.55
N ASN A 181 10.81 -9.73 -25.64
CA ASN A 181 9.87 -10.55 -24.89
C ASN A 181 8.85 -9.70 -24.11
N LEU A 182 7.61 -10.15 -24.06
CA LEU A 182 6.57 -9.56 -23.22
C LEU A 182 6.87 -9.82 -21.73
N ARG A 183 6.66 -8.82 -20.87
CA ARG A 183 6.98 -8.92 -19.44
C ARG A 183 5.74 -8.89 -18.58
N VAL A 184 5.57 -9.95 -17.78
CA VAL A 184 4.56 -10.06 -16.74
C VAL A 184 5.23 -9.86 -15.39
N GLY A 185 4.79 -8.86 -14.63
CA GLY A 185 5.41 -8.52 -13.35
C GLY A 185 4.46 -8.60 -12.16
N MET A 186 5.02 -8.92 -10.99
CA MET A 186 4.35 -8.71 -9.71
C MET A 186 5.27 -7.94 -8.76
N ILE A 187 4.67 -7.15 -7.88
CA ILE A 187 5.38 -6.32 -6.90
C ILE A 187 4.75 -6.53 -5.52
N GLY A 188 5.57 -6.89 -4.54
CA GLY A 188 5.12 -7.04 -3.16
C GLY A 188 6.13 -7.75 -2.27
N HIS A 189 5.95 -7.67 -0.96
CA HIS A 189 6.77 -8.47 -0.03
C HIS A 189 6.69 -9.93 -0.36
N LEU A 190 7.81 -10.65 -0.25
CA LEU A 190 7.82 -12.09 -0.38
C LEU A 190 7.20 -12.70 0.88
N ALA A 191 5.94 -13.13 0.76
CA ALA A 191 5.17 -13.72 1.83
C ALA A 191 4.07 -14.63 1.24
N PRO A 192 3.72 -15.75 1.88
CA PRO A 192 2.74 -16.72 1.36
C PRO A 192 1.39 -16.07 0.99
N ILE A 193 0.98 -15.05 1.75
CA ILE A 193 -0.27 -14.33 1.52
C ILE A 193 -0.28 -13.53 0.20
N LYS A 194 0.89 -13.24 -0.38
CA LYS A 194 1.03 -12.49 -1.64
C LYS A 194 0.96 -13.35 -2.89
N GLY A 195 0.93 -14.69 -2.75
CA GLY A 195 0.66 -15.61 -3.85
C GLY A 195 1.79 -15.79 -4.87
N GLN A 196 3.07 -15.51 -4.49
CA GLN A 196 4.20 -15.71 -5.39
C GLN A 196 4.28 -17.14 -5.94
N GLU A 197 3.93 -18.14 -5.13
CA GLU A 197 3.93 -19.55 -5.59
C GLU A 197 2.88 -19.79 -6.68
N ASP A 198 1.70 -19.16 -6.55
CA ASP A 198 0.63 -19.27 -7.55
C ASP A 198 1.05 -18.59 -8.87
N PHE A 199 1.71 -17.41 -8.77
CA PHE A 199 2.31 -16.71 -9.92
C PHE A 199 3.36 -17.54 -10.65
N ILE A 200 4.28 -18.19 -9.92
CA ILE A 200 5.34 -19.03 -10.49
C ILE A 200 4.75 -20.24 -11.19
N ARG A 201 3.74 -20.89 -10.60
CA ARG A 201 3.05 -22.04 -11.21
C ARG A 201 2.29 -21.63 -12.47
N ALA A 202 1.61 -20.48 -12.46
CA ALA A 202 0.95 -19.92 -13.63
C ALA A 202 1.98 -19.58 -14.74
N ALA A 203 3.13 -18.99 -14.36
CA ALA A 203 4.24 -18.72 -15.29
C ALA A 203 4.73 -20.00 -15.96
N ALA A 204 4.85 -21.12 -15.22
CA ALA A 204 5.23 -22.41 -15.80
C ALA A 204 4.21 -22.91 -16.85
N ILE A 205 2.92 -22.70 -16.63
CA ILE A 205 1.88 -23.07 -17.60
C ILE A 205 1.99 -22.20 -18.85
N VAL A 206 2.15 -20.87 -18.70
CA VAL A 206 2.29 -19.92 -19.80
C VAL A 206 3.54 -20.20 -20.62
N CYS A 207 4.70 -20.42 -19.98
CA CYS A 207 5.97 -20.67 -20.62
C CYS A 207 6.00 -21.96 -21.45
N ARG A 208 5.16 -22.97 -21.14
CA ARG A 208 4.99 -24.15 -21.98
C ARG A 208 4.30 -23.86 -23.32
N ARG A 209 3.46 -22.81 -23.36
CA ARG A 209 2.67 -22.43 -24.55
C ARG A 209 3.32 -21.28 -25.35
N ARG A 210 4.15 -20.45 -24.71
CA ARG A 210 4.76 -19.22 -25.30
C ARG A 210 6.24 -19.13 -24.93
N ARG A 211 7.06 -18.80 -25.92
CA ARG A 211 8.51 -18.63 -25.72
C ARG A 211 8.94 -17.15 -25.59
N ASP A 212 8.05 -16.23 -25.88
CA ASP A 212 8.24 -14.78 -25.96
C ASP A 212 7.77 -14.03 -24.70
N VAL A 213 7.74 -14.69 -23.53
CA VAL A 213 7.27 -14.07 -22.26
C VAL A 213 8.31 -14.23 -21.16
N GLU A 214 8.59 -13.18 -20.44
CA GLU A 214 9.42 -13.15 -19.23
C GLU A 214 8.55 -12.78 -18.00
N PHE A 215 8.90 -13.32 -16.85
CA PHE A 215 8.24 -13.05 -15.58
C PHE A 215 9.19 -12.37 -14.62
N VAL A 216 8.68 -11.40 -13.84
CA VAL A 216 9.48 -10.64 -12.88
C VAL A 216 8.75 -10.56 -11.54
N ILE A 217 9.43 -10.96 -10.48
CA ILE A 217 8.97 -10.76 -9.11
C ILE A 217 9.87 -9.71 -8.46
N ALA A 218 9.28 -8.58 -8.05
CA ALA A 218 9.95 -7.53 -7.29
C ALA A 218 9.50 -7.54 -5.84
N GLY A 219 10.44 -7.59 -4.90
CA GLY A 219 10.20 -7.54 -3.48
C GLY A 219 11.21 -8.33 -2.66
N GLU A 220 11.13 -8.17 -1.35
CA GLU A 220 12.01 -8.83 -0.40
C GLU A 220 11.26 -9.65 0.63
N ASP A 221 11.89 -10.72 1.11
CA ASP A 221 11.47 -11.45 2.28
C ASP A 221 11.89 -10.67 3.54
N LYS A 222 10.91 -10.07 4.21
CA LYS A 222 11.13 -9.31 5.43
C LYS A 222 11.19 -10.19 6.69
N SER A 223 11.06 -11.51 6.56
CA SER A 223 11.27 -12.45 7.66
C SER A 223 12.76 -12.55 8.02
N ARG A 224 13.06 -12.79 9.28
CA ARG A 224 14.44 -13.00 9.71
C ARG A 224 15.08 -14.25 9.12
N SER A 225 14.26 -15.26 8.80
CA SER A 225 14.73 -16.55 8.30
C SER A 225 15.00 -16.55 6.80
N GLY A 226 14.38 -15.67 6.01
CA GLY A 226 14.42 -15.71 4.55
C GLY A 226 13.81 -16.98 3.97
N GLU A 227 12.94 -17.65 4.71
CA GLU A 227 12.41 -18.97 4.37
C GLU A 227 11.53 -18.93 3.11
N HIS A 228 10.67 -17.93 3.00
CA HIS A 228 9.78 -17.83 1.85
C HIS A 228 10.54 -17.53 0.57
N ARG A 229 11.61 -16.72 0.64
CA ARG A 229 12.50 -16.47 -0.49
C ARG A 229 13.13 -17.78 -0.99
N ARG A 230 13.73 -18.58 -0.09
CA ARG A 230 14.32 -19.88 -0.46
C ARG A 230 13.29 -20.82 -1.08
N ARG A 231 12.07 -20.85 -0.54
CA ARG A 231 10.99 -21.66 -1.11
C ARG A 231 10.64 -21.24 -2.53
N ILE A 232 10.58 -19.94 -2.80
CA ILE A 232 10.35 -19.38 -4.15
C ILE A 232 11.48 -19.76 -5.09
N GLU A 233 12.73 -19.59 -4.68
CA GLU A 233 13.92 -19.95 -5.45
C GLU A 233 13.93 -21.45 -5.79
N THR A 234 13.62 -22.31 -4.83
CA THR A 234 13.47 -23.74 -5.04
C THR A 234 12.37 -24.06 -6.06
N LEU A 235 11.20 -23.43 -5.95
CA LEU A 235 10.08 -23.65 -6.86
C LEU A 235 10.39 -23.21 -8.31
N ILE A 236 11.13 -22.11 -8.47
CA ILE A 236 11.60 -21.64 -9.77
C ILE A 236 12.49 -22.70 -10.43
N ALA A 237 13.45 -23.27 -9.68
CA ALA A 237 14.35 -24.32 -10.16
C ALA A 237 13.60 -25.63 -10.46
N GLU A 238 12.71 -26.08 -9.58
CA GLU A 238 11.89 -27.30 -9.79
C GLU A 238 11.04 -27.22 -11.08
N LEU A 239 10.60 -26.01 -11.45
CA LEU A 239 9.79 -25.77 -12.64
C LEU A 239 10.61 -25.38 -13.88
N ASN A 240 11.95 -25.35 -13.78
CA ASN A 240 12.89 -24.96 -14.84
C ASN A 240 12.59 -23.56 -15.42
N LEU A 241 12.36 -22.58 -14.54
CA LEU A 241 12.00 -21.21 -14.93
C LEU A 241 13.15 -20.20 -14.78
N GLU A 242 14.38 -20.60 -14.43
CA GLU A 242 15.50 -19.70 -14.12
C GLU A 242 15.85 -18.75 -15.25
N GLN A 243 15.62 -19.17 -16.50
CA GLN A 243 15.86 -18.34 -17.69
C GLN A 243 14.65 -17.47 -18.08
N ARG A 244 13.53 -17.62 -17.42
CA ARG A 244 12.25 -17.00 -17.79
C ARG A 244 11.60 -16.21 -16.66
N LEU A 245 12.05 -16.39 -15.42
CA LEU A 245 11.52 -15.72 -14.24
C LEU A 245 12.65 -15.16 -13.40
N SER A 246 12.63 -13.85 -13.19
CA SER A 246 13.62 -13.13 -12.41
C SER A 246 13.08 -12.67 -11.07
N LEU A 247 13.84 -12.92 -9.99
CA LEU A 247 13.56 -12.40 -8.64
C LEU A 247 14.53 -11.23 -8.37
N ILE A 248 14.06 -9.99 -8.54
CA ILE A 248 14.91 -8.79 -8.63
C ILE A 248 15.10 -8.05 -7.29
N GLY A 249 14.50 -8.54 -6.18
CA GLY A 249 14.65 -7.91 -4.87
C GLY A 249 13.88 -6.61 -4.70
N TRP A 250 14.33 -5.76 -3.79
CA TRP A 250 13.74 -4.45 -3.52
C TRP A 250 13.95 -3.48 -4.70
N VAL A 251 12.94 -2.65 -4.97
CA VAL A 251 12.99 -1.63 -6.02
C VAL A 251 12.51 -0.30 -5.44
N ASP A 252 13.36 0.73 -5.54
CA ASP A 252 13.06 2.06 -5.05
C ASP A 252 12.08 2.80 -5.97
N ASP A 253 12.30 2.74 -7.28
CA ASP A 253 11.45 3.39 -8.28
C ASP A 253 10.47 2.39 -8.92
N VAL A 254 9.33 2.22 -8.24
CA VAL A 254 8.24 1.34 -8.69
C VAL A 254 7.63 1.84 -10.01
N ALA A 255 7.52 3.15 -10.22
CA ALA A 255 6.97 3.70 -11.46
C ALA A 255 7.82 3.33 -12.69
N LYS A 256 9.15 3.44 -12.55
CA LYS A 256 10.09 3.01 -13.59
C LYS A 256 10.07 1.49 -13.84
N LEU A 257 9.83 0.69 -12.79
CA LEU A 257 9.67 -0.75 -12.96
C LEU A 257 8.38 -1.09 -13.69
N LEU A 258 7.25 -0.51 -13.27
CA LEU A 258 5.94 -0.73 -13.87
C LEU A 258 5.93 -0.34 -15.36
N SER A 259 6.63 0.71 -15.75
CA SER A 259 6.73 1.09 -17.17
C SER A 259 7.37 0.02 -18.07
N LYS A 260 8.06 -0.96 -17.50
CA LYS A 260 8.67 -2.08 -18.22
C LYS A 260 7.77 -3.30 -18.37
N PHE A 261 6.59 -3.31 -17.70
CA PHE A 261 5.67 -4.44 -17.72
C PHE A 261 4.61 -4.30 -18.81
N ASP A 262 4.32 -5.38 -19.49
CA ASP A 262 3.20 -5.52 -20.45
C ASP A 262 1.93 -5.94 -19.73
N LEU A 263 2.08 -6.58 -18.56
CA LEU A 263 1.01 -7.04 -17.71
C LEU A 263 1.48 -7.03 -16.26
N PHE A 264 0.63 -6.59 -15.34
CA PHE A 264 0.85 -6.68 -13.91
C PHE A 264 -0.07 -7.71 -13.30
N ASP A 265 0.46 -8.57 -12.44
CA ASP A 265 -0.30 -9.57 -11.69
C ASP A 265 -0.20 -9.35 -10.17
N SER A 266 -1.33 -9.48 -9.50
CA SER A 266 -1.44 -9.44 -8.05
C SER A 266 -2.22 -10.67 -7.53
N PRO A 267 -1.55 -11.83 -7.37
CA PRO A 267 -2.19 -13.10 -7.01
C PRO A 267 -2.40 -13.24 -5.49
N SER A 268 -2.57 -12.12 -4.78
CA SER A 268 -2.66 -12.08 -3.32
C SER A 268 -3.88 -12.85 -2.79
N ARG A 269 -3.67 -13.68 -1.77
CA ARG A 269 -4.73 -14.44 -1.09
C ARG A 269 -5.59 -13.56 -0.20
N SER A 270 -5.03 -12.47 0.31
CA SER A 270 -5.72 -11.41 1.03
C SER A 270 -4.98 -10.10 0.82
N GLU A 271 -5.72 -9.04 0.56
CA GLU A 271 -5.19 -7.72 0.31
C GLU A 271 -6.09 -6.68 0.98
N PRO A 272 -5.63 -5.98 2.02
CA PRO A 272 -6.44 -4.97 2.69
C PRO A 272 -6.91 -3.84 1.77
N PHE A 273 -6.05 -3.41 0.84
CA PHE A 273 -6.37 -2.43 -0.18
C PHE A 273 -5.79 -2.85 -1.53
N GLY A 274 -4.46 -2.79 -1.72
CA GLY A 274 -3.80 -3.15 -2.97
C GLY A 274 -3.15 -1.96 -3.66
N LEU A 275 -2.26 -1.24 -2.96
CA LEU A 275 -1.54 -0.10 -3.52
C LEU A 275 -0.83 -0.45 -4.84
N SER A 276 -0.17 -1.61 -4.93
CA SER A 276 0.52 -2.03 -6.16
C SER A 276 -0.43 -2.24 -7.35
N ILE A 277 -1.69 -2.61 -7.10
CA ILE A 277 -2.74 -2.69 -8.13
C ILE A 277 -3.04 -1.28 -8.64
N VAL A 278 -3.29 -0.33 -7.72
CA VAL A 278 -3.58 1.06 -8.08
C VAL A 278 -2.41 1.72 -8.80
N GLU A 279 -1.17 1.46 -8.34
CA GLU A 279 0.07 1.93 -8.98
C GLU A 279 0.21 1.40 -10.40
N ALA A 280 -0.05 0.10 -10.62
CA ALA A 280 0.00 -0.50 -11.96
C ALA A 280 -1.09 0.06 -12.88
N MET A 281 -2.31 0.20 -12.38
CA MET A 281 -3.42 0.83 -13.12
C MET A 281 -3.09 2.29 -13.51
N ALA A 282 -2.51 3.08 -12.59
CA ALA A 282 -2.08 4.45 -12.85
C ALA A 282 -0.98 4.52 -13.91
N ALA A 283 -0.04 3.58 -13.85
CA ALA A 283 1.01 3.43 -14.86
C ALA A 283 0.48 2.96 -16.23
N GLY A 284 -0.83 2.70 -16.35
CA GLY A 284 -1.46 2.20 -17.57
C GLY A 284 -1.02 0.78 -17.93
N VAL A 285 -0.59 -0.01 -16.95
CA VAL A 285 -0.30 -1.43 -17.13
C VAL A 285 -1.59 -2.22 -16.91
N PRO A 286 -2.00 -3.09 -17.85
CA PRO A 286 -3.17 -3.94 -17.65
C PRO A 286 -2.95 -4.84 -16.43
N VAL A 287 -4.00 -5.01 -15.61
CA VAL A 287 -3.91 -5.71 -14.33
C VAL A 287 -4.74 -6.99 -14.34
N ILE A 288 -4.14 -8.07 -13.85
CA ILE A 288 -4.83 -9.27 -13.35
C ILE A 288 -4.66 -9.28 -11.83
N ALA A 289 -5.70 -9.61 -11.10
CA ALA A 289 -5.58 -9.85 -9.66
C ALA A 289 -6.48 -11.01 -9.24
N THR A 290 -6.11 -11.69 -8.17
CA THR A 290 -7.06 -12.55 -7.48
C THR A 290 -8.16 -11.72 -6.84
N ALA A 291 -9.35 -12.28 -6.77
CA ALA A 291 -10.54 -11.62 -6.24
C ALA A 291 -10.50 -11.49 -4.70
N SER A 292 -9.37 -10.98 -4.18
CA SER A 292 -9.19 -10.62 -2.78
C SER A 292 -10.00 -9.37 -2.42
N GLU A 293 -10.10 -9.06 -1.13
CA GLU A 293 -10.99 -8.03 -0.61
C GLU A 293 -10.72 -6.67 -1.26
N GLY A 294 -9.48 -6.18 -1.19
CA GLY A 294 -9.10 -4.89 -1.78
C GLY A 294 -9.11 -4.90 -3.30
N ALA A 295 -8.73 -6.02 -3.94
CA ALA A 295 -8.75 -6.12 -5.40
C ALA A 295 -10.16 -5.97 -5.96
N ARG A 296 -11.20 -6.56 -5.31
CA ARG A 296 -12.62 -6.40 -5.69
C ARG A 296 -13.11 -4.96 -5.58
N GLU A 297 -12.54 -4.17 -4.71
CA GLU A 297 -12.92 -2.77 -4.53
C GLU A 297 -12.27 -1.86 -5.58
N ILE A 298 -11.05 -2.22 -6.03
CA ILE A 298 -10.28 -1.46 -6.99
C ILE A 298 -10.66 -1.81 -8.43
N ILE A 299 -10.80 -3.09 -8.76
CA ILE A 299 -10.97 -3.59 -10.13
C ILE A 299 -12.45 -3.88 -10.41
N ASP A 300 -12.99 -3.25 -11.44
CA ASP A 300 -14.23 -3.69 -12.09
C ASP A 300 -13.86 -4.75 -13.13
N ASP A 301 -14.21 -6.03 -12.84
CA ASP A 301 -13.80 -7.16 -13.69
C ASP A 301 -14.22 -6.95 -15.15
N ARG A 302 -13.28 -7.24 -16.07
CA ARG A 302 -13.41 -7.10 -17.54
C ARG A 302 -13.60 -5.65 -18.04
N GLN A 303 -13.61 -4.66 -17.13
CA GLN A 303 -13.71 -3.24 -17.50
C GLN A 303 -12.38 -2.53 -17.23
N THR A 304 -11.83 -2.66 -16.01
CA THR A 304 -10.59 -1.99 -15.60
C THR A 304 -9.45 -2.94 -15.27
N GLY A 305 -9.67 -4.25 -15.45
CA GLY A 305 -8.72 -5.33 -15.20
C GLY A 305 -9.42 -6.67 -15.24
N ARG A 306 -8.73 -7.72 -14.80
CA ARG A 306 -9.28 -9.07 -14.69
C ARG A 306 -9.18 -9.56 -13.25
N LEU A 307 -10.28 -10.11 -12.75
CA LEU A 307 -10.32 -10.82 -11.48
C LEU A 307 -10.39 -12.33 -11.72
N VAL A 308 -9.56 -13.08 -11.00
CA VAL A 308 -9.54 -14.55 -11.02
C VAL A 308 -9.76 -15.10 -9.60
N PRO A 309 -10.25 -16.35 -9.44
CA PRO A 309 -10.41 -16.93 -8.11
C PRO A 309 -9.08 -17.02 -7.36
N ILE A 310 -9.11 -16.86 -6.03
CA ILE A 310 -7.92 -16.98 -5.17
C ILE A 310 -7.40 -18.41 -5.21
N GLY A 311 -6.12 -18.59 -5.52
CA GLY A 311 -5.44 -19.89 -5.56
C GLY A 311 -5.75 -20.73 -6.81
N ASP A 312 -6.51 -20.21 -7.77
CA ASP A 312 -6.76 -20.86 -9.04
C ASP A 312 -5.66 -20.53 -10.04
N VAL A 313 -4.64 -21.37 -10.07
CA VAL A 313 -3.43 -21.23 -10.90
C VAL A 313 -3.76 -21.33 -12.39
N GLU A 314 -4.68 -22.22 -12.76
CA GLU A 314 -5.12 -22.44 -14.14
C GLU A 314 -5.85 -21.21 -14.67
N ALA A 315 -6.83 -20.68 -13.90
CA ALA A 315 -7.54 -19.46 -14.28
C ALA A 315 -6.59 -18.26 -14.39
N LEU A 316 -5.57 -18.17 -13.52
CA LEU A 316 -4.54 -17.15 -13.59
C LEU A 316 -3.71 -17.27 -14.88
N ALA A 317 -3.24 -18.47 -15.22
CA ALA A 317 -2.47 -18.72 -16.43
C ALA A 317 -3.28 -18.43 -17.72
N GLU A 318 -4.56 -18.76 -17.72
CA GLU A 318 -5.48 -18.46 -18.83
C GLU A 318 -5.69 -16.95 -18.98
N ALA A 319 -5.91 -16.23 -17.88
CA ALA A 319 -6.06 -14.78 -17.90
C ALA A 319 -4.78 -14.09 -18.42
N ILE A 320 -3.60 -14.52 -17.96
CA ILE A 320 -2.32 -14.04 -18.47
C ILE A 320 -2.21 -14.31 -19.97
N SER A 321 -2.41 -15.54 -20.42
CA SER A 321 -2.30 -15.93 -21.82
C SER A 321 -3.27 -15.15 -22.72
N GLY A 322 -4.51 -14.99 -22.27
CA GLY A 322 -5.54 -14.24 -22.99
C GLY A 322 -5.20 -12.76 -23.16
N LEU A 323 -4.75 -12.09 -22.10
CA LEU A 323 -4.36 -10.69 -22.19
C LEU A 323 -3.06 -10.50 -22.99
N LEU A 324 -2.11 -11.42 -22.93
CA LEU A 324 -0.90 -11.34 -23.74
C LEU A 324 -1.19 -11.53 -25.24
N ALA A 325 -2.25 -12.25 -25.60
CA ALA A 325 -2.64 -12.47 -27.00
C ALA A 325 -3.45 -11.31 -27.61
N ASP A 326 -4.12 -10.49 -26.79
CA ASP A 326 -5.06 -9.44 -27.22
C ASP A 326 -4.55 -8.05 -26.83
N CYS A 327 -3.87 -7.37 -27.75
CA CYS A 327 -3.32 -6.03 -27.55
C CYS A 327 -4.42 -4.98 -27.34
N GLU A 328 -5.51 -5.04 -28.15
CA GLU A 328 -6.60 -4.09 -28.09
C GLU A 328 -7.33 -4.17 -26.73
N LEU A 329 -7.53 -5.38 -26.24
CA LEU A 329 -8.11 -5.60 -24.90
C LEU A 329 -7.20 -5.01 -23.81
N ARG A 330 -5.87 -5.22 -23.89
CA ARG A 330 -4.92 -4.62 -22.94
C ARG A 330 -5.02 -3.10 -22.93
N GLU A 331 -5.03 -2.47 -24.09
CA GLU A 331 -5.11 -1.01 -24.23
C GLU A 331 -6.43 -0.46 -23.67
N ARG A 332 -7.54 -1.09 -23.99
CA ARG A 332 -8.85 -0.71 -23.47
C ARG A 332 -8.93 -0.82 -21.95
N LEU A 333 -8.53 -1.95 -21.36
CA LEU A 333 -8.53 -2.15 -19.92
C LEU A 333 -7.62 -1.13 -19.21
N SER A 334 -6.45 -0.85 -19.77
CA SER A 334 -5.52 0.14 -19.23
C SER A 334 -6.09 1.55 -19.20
N ALA A 335 -6.72 1.99 -20.29
CA ALA A 335 -7.31 3.33 -20.39
C ALA A 335 -8.42 3.53 -19.34
N GLU A 336 -9.32 2.54 -19.22
CA GLU A 336 -10.40 2.57 -18.22
C GLU A 336 -9.86 2.49 -16.79
N ALA A 337 -8.80 1.68 -16.55
CA ALA A 337 -8.12 1.58 -15.28
C ALA A 337 -7.51 2.93 -14.86
N GLN A 338 -6.80 3.60 -15.75
CA GLN A 338 -6.20 4.92 -15.47
C GLN A 338 -7.28 5.96 -15.12
N ARG A 339 -8.41 5.98 -15.88
CA ARG A 339 -9.53 6.87 -15.59
C ARG A 339 -10.08 6.62 -14.18
N ARG A 340 -10.36 5.35 -13.84
CA ARG A 340 -10.87 4.96 -12.52
C ARG A 340 -9.94 5.38 -11.39
N VAL A 341 -8.62 5.19 -11.55
CA VAL A 341 -7.64 5.58 -10.53
C VAL A 341 -7.63 7.10 -10.31
N ARG A 342 -7.64 7.90 -11.38
CA ARG A 342 -7.74 9.37 -11.26
C ARG A 342 -8.99 9.80 -10.51
N GLU A 343 -10.13 9.17 -10.82
CA GLU A 343 -11.42 9.52 -10.24
C GLU A 343 -11.58 9.07 -8.78
N ARG A 344 -10.95 7.96 -8.36
CA ARG A 344 -11.26 7.35 -7.07
C ARG A 344 -10.07 7.19 -6.11
N PHE A 345 -8.85 7.06 -6.65
CA PHE A 345 -7.68 6.68 -5.87
C PHE A 345 -6.50 7.64 -6.05
N SER A 346 -6.76 8.89 -6.46
CA SER A 346 -5.74 9.93 -6.52
C SER A 346 -5.35 10.41 -5.12
N LEU A 347 -4.09 10.85 -4.98
CA LEU A 347 -3.58 11.45 -3.74
C LEU A 347 -4.44 12.63 -3.29
N GLU A 348 -4.88 13.47 -4.23
CA GLU A 348 -5.70 14.64 -3.92
C GLU A 348 -7.02 14.26 -3.24
N ARG A 349 -7.70 13.22 -3.73
CA ARG A 349 -8.94 12.73 -3.09
C ARG A 349 -8.72 12.21 -1.68
N MET A 350 -7.63 11.48 -1.47
CA MET A 350 -7.25 11.00 -0.14
C MET A 350 -6.97 12.18 0.80
N LEU A 351 -6.27 13.19 0.31
CA LEU A 351 -5.98 14.42 1.08
C LEU A 351 -7.27 15.18 1.42
N ASP A 352 -8.16 15.39 0.44
CA ASP A 352 -9.44 16.09 0.64
C ASP A 352 -10.29 15.40 1.71
N ALA A 353 -10.46 14.08 1.60
CA ALA A 353 -11.24 13.30 2.56
C ALA A 353 -10.59 13.27 3.96
N THR A 354 -9.25 13.22 4.02
CA THR A 354 -8.55 13.24 5.31
C THR A 354 -8.63 14.62 5.97
N GLU A 355 -8.49 15.70 5.19
CA GLU A 355 -8.70 17.06 5.72
C GLU A 355 -10.12 17.28 6.22
N GLU A 356 -11.13 16.73 5.54
CA GLU A 356 -12.52 16.80 5.99
C GLU A 356 -12.70 16.10 7.33
N ALA A 357 -12.21 14.86 7.46
CA ALA A 357 -12.23 14.13 8.73
C ALA A 357 -11.49 14.89 9.85
N TYR A 358 -10.42 15.62 9.52
CA TYR A 358 -9.72 16.46 10.48
C TYR A 358 -10.54 17.70 10.91
N ARG A 359 -11.24 18.33 9.96
CA ARG A 359 -12.09 19.49 10.25
C ARG A 359 -13.28 19.12 11.11
N GLU A 360 -13.91 17.97 10.84
CA GLU A 360 -15.04 17.47 11.63
C GLU A 360 -14.71 17.27 13.13
N VAL A 361 -13.52 16.79 13.46
CA VAL A 361 -13.12 16.60 14.85
C VAL A 361 -12.68 17.87 15.56
N LEU A 362 -12.43 18.96 14.81
CA LEU A 362 -12.03 20.24 15.37
C LEU A 362 -13.21 21.20 15.62
N GLN A 363 -14.41 20.86 15.09
CA GLN A 363 -15.65 21.57 15.35
C GLN A 363 -16.28 21.17 16.69
#